data_d578f67f9d988a1e9d94c286b8a75e6d
#
_entry.id   d578f67f9d988a1e9d94c286b8a75e6d
#
_cell.length_a   1.000
_cell.length_b   1.000
_cell.length_c   1.000
_cell.angle_alpha   90.00
_cell.angle_beta   90.00
_cell.angle_gamma   90.00
#
_symmetry.space_group_name_H-M   'P 1'
#
loop_
_entity.id
_entity.type
_entity.pdbx_description
1 polymer ?
#
loop_
_entity_poly.entity_id
_entity_poly.type
_entity_poly.pdbx_seq_one_letter_code
_entity_poly.pdbx_strand_id
1 'polypeptide(L)'
;AWPAHEQYLRMATATPTKVVFLGMNPGPFGMVQTGVPFGEVAAVKGWIGINAPIGKPPREHPKRPVEGLACSRSEVSGRRLWGLFADRFGSAPAFFEDHLVANFCPLAFMEEGGRNRTPDKLPASEAKPLLAACDQYLFETVRILRPDWLVAVGGFAEARAISALAGLEVRIG
;
A
#
# COMPACT_ATOMS: atom_id res chain seq x y z
N ALA A 1 -12.97 3.96 -1.06
CA ALA A 1 -11.69 4.46 -0.47
C ALA A 1 -10.93 5.44 -1.38
N TRP A 2 -11.41 5.64 -2.64
CA TRP A 2 -10.68 6.48 -3.62
C TRP A 2 -10.38 7.90 -3.11
N PRO A 3 -11.32 8.68 -2.51
CA PRO A 3 -10.99 10.03 -2.05
C PRO A 3 -9.84 10.08 -1.05
N ALA A 4 -9.78 9.14 -0.12
CA ALA A 4 -8.66 9.06 0.84
C ALA A 4 -7.36 8.63 0.18
N HIS A 5 -7.42 7.69 -0.78
CA HIS A 5 -6.25 7.28 -1.55
C HIS A 5 -5.70 8.41 -2.42
N GLU A 6 -6.58 9.15 -3.07
CA GLU A 6 -6.20 10.33 -3.85
C GLU A 6 -5.55 11.41 -2.98
N GLN A 7 -6.13 11.69 -1.80
CA GLN A 7 -5.52 12.63 -0.84
C GLN A 7 -4.12 12.15 -0.43
N TYR A 8 -3.96 10.86 -0.12
CA TYR A 8 -2.67 10.25 0.18
C TYR A 8 -1.67 10.45 -0.97
N LEU A 9 -2.05 10.12 -2.20
CA LEU A 9 -1.17 10.28 -3.35
C LEU A 9 -0.76 11.75 -3.56
N ARG A 10 -1.69 12.68 -3.46
CA ARG A 10 -1.39 14.12 -3.58
C ARG A 10 -0.39 14.61 -2.53
N MET A 11 -0.48 14.09 -1.29
CA MET A 11 0.49 14.40 -0.24
C MET A 11 1.86 13.78 -0.53
N ALA A 12 1.88 12.49 -0.89
CA ALA A 12 3.10 11.72 -1.06
C ALA A 12 3.86 12.01 -2.36
N THR A 13 3.23 12.69 -3.32
CA THR A 13 3.85 13.07 -4.61
C THR A 13 3.84 14.59 -4.85
N ALA A 14 3.66 15.37 -3.79
CA ALA A 14 3.73 16.84 -3.87
C ALA A 14 5.15 17.33 -4.20
N THR A 15 6.15 16.56 -3.81
CA THR A 15 7.57 16.75 -4.08
C THR A 15 8.14 15.52 -4.80
N PRO A 16 9.31 15.61 -5.44
CA PRO A 16 9.95 14.46 -6.08
C PRO A 16 10.21 13.33 -5.08
N THR A 17 9.70 12.14 -5.37
CA THR A 17 9.88 10.94 -4.53
C THR A 17 11.29 10.38 -4.75
N LYS A 18 12.09 10.24 -3.67
CA LYS A 18 13.41 9.58 -3.72
C LYS A 18 13.38 8.13 -3.28
N VAL A 19 12.46 7.78 -2.38
CA VAL A 19 12.35 6.42 -1.82
C VAL A 19 10.92 5.92 -1.90
N VAL A 20 10.74 4.74 -2.47
CA VAL A 20 9.46 4.02 -2.49
C VAL A 20 9.56 2.80 -1.58
N PHE A 21 8.72 2.70 -0.57
CA PHE A 21 8.52 1.48 0.22
C PHE A 21 7.41 0.64 -0.42
N LEU A 22 7.73 -0.58 -0.83
CA LEU A 22 6.83 -1.46 -1.57
C LEU A 22 6.36 -2.63 -0.72
N GLY A 23 5.06 -2.71 -0.45
CA GLY A 23 4.42 -3.89 0.15
C GLY A 23 3.79 -4.82 -0.88
N MET A 24 3.15 -5.89 -0.42
CA MET A 24 2.52 -6.89 -1.28
C MET A 24 1.13 -6.45 -1.75
N ASN A 25 0.15 -6.40 -0.85
CA ASN A 25 -1.25 -6.08 -1.15
C ASN A 25 -2.00 -5.60 0.10
N PRO A 26 -3.18 -4.96 -0.08
CA PRO A 26 -3.99 -4.45 1.04
C PRO A 26 -4.38 -5.52 2.06
N GLY A 27 -4.18 -5.20 3.34
CA GLY A 27 -4.76 -5.96 4.45
C GLY A 27 -6.20 -5.51 4.78
N PRO A 28 -7.03 -6.41 5.38
CA PRO A 28 -8.46 -6.15 5.63
C PRO A 28 -8.72 -5.07 6.69
N PHE A 29 -7.76 -4.76 7.56
CA PHE A 29 -7.87 -3.75 8.62
C PHE A 29 -6.98 -2.52 8.37
N GLY A 30 -6.24 -2.53 7.28
CA GLY A 30 -5.38 -1.45 6.82
C GLY A 30 -5.96 -0.72 5.61
N MET A 31 -5.32 -0.85 4.46
CA MET A 31 -5.69 -0.12 3.24
C MET A 31 -7.14 -0.37 2.79
N VAL A 32 -7.71 -1.54 3.04
CA VAL A 32 -9.14 -1.80 2.75
C VAL A 32 -10.04 -0.83 3.50
N GLN A 33 -9.67 -0.45 4.74
CA GLN A 33 -10.43 0.49 5.56
C GLN A 33 -10.11 1.95 5.26
N THR A 34 -8.87 2.26 4.91
CA THR A 34 -8.39 3.65 4.89
C THR A 34 -8.05 4.18 3.51
N GLY A 35 -7.86 3.29 2.52
CA GLY A 35 -7.34 3.66 1.20
C GLY A 35 -5.83 3.97 1.17
N VAL A 36 -5.15 3.96 2.31
CA VAL A 36 -3.72 4.24 2.43
C VAL A 36 -2.94 2.92 2.51
N PRO A 37 -1.86 2.72 1.75
CA PRO A 37 -1.02 1.53 1.87
C PRO A 37 -0.53 1.32 3.31
N PHE A 38 -0.66 0.09 3.84
CA PHE A 38 -0.42 -0.22 5.25
C PHE A 38 -1.24 0.64 6.25
N GLY A 39 -2.27 1.32 5.79
CA GLY A 39 -2.96 2.40 6.50
C GLY A 39 -3.74 1.96 7.72
N GLU A 40 -3.07 1.70 8.83
CA GLU A 40 -3.69 1.52 10.14
C GLU A 40 -4.45 2.80 10.52
N VAL A 41 -5.69 2.67 11.03
CA VAL A 41 -6.62 3.79 11.20
C VAL A 41 -6.06 4.89 12.09
N ALA A 42 -5.42 4.54 13.22
CA ALA A 42 -4.87 5.54 14.14
C ALA A 42 -3.73 6.34 13.49
N ALA A 43 -2.85 5.67 12.75
CA ALA A 43 -1.77 6.33 12.02
C ALA A 43 -2.31 7.24 10.90
N VAL A 44 -3.31 6.77 10.14
CA VAL A 44 -3.89 7.53 9.03
C VAL A 44 -4.59 8.79 9.54
N LYS A 45 -5.38 8.70 10.62
CA LYS A 45 -6.08 9.85 11.22
C LYS A 45 -5.15 10.78 11.98
N GLY A 46 -4.34 10.21 12.86
CA GLY A 46 -3.59 10.97 13.85
C GLY A 46 -2.26 11.53 13.34
N TRP A 47 -1.52 10.74 12.56
CA TRP A 47 -0.21 11.16 12.09
C TRP A 47 -0.21 11.63 10.64
N ILE A 48 -0.82 10.87 9.70
CA ILE A 48 -0.90 11.28 8.29
C ILE A 48 -1.91 12.42 8.11
N GLY A 49 -2.97 12.45 8.90
CA GLY A 49 -3.97 13.54 8.88
C GLY A 49 -5.02 13.39 7.78
N ILE A 50 -5.26 12.17 7.26
CA ILE A 50 -6.31 11.90 6.27
C ILE A 50 -7.61 11.56 6.97
N ASN A 51 -8.65 12.37 6.68
CA ASN A 51 -10.00 12.22 7.22
C ASN A 51 -11.07 12.17 6.11
N ALA A 52 -10.68 11.88 4.87
CA ALA A 52 -11.60 11.78 3.75
C ALA A 52 -12.59 10.61 3.94
N PRO A 53 -13.82 10.71 3.42
CA PRO A 53 -14.83 9.68 3.57
C PRO A 53 -14.43 8.39 2.84
N ILE A 54 -14.68 7.26 3.48
CA ILE A 54 -14.47 5.94 2.91
C ILE A 54 -15.82 5.35 2.51
N GLY A 55 -16.04 5.21 1.22
CA GLY A 55 -17.24 4.56 0.71
C GLY A 55 -17.14 3.03 0.79
N LYS A 56 -18.29 2.38 0.88
CA LYS A 56 -18.40 0.92 0.86
C LYS A 56 -18.33 0.38 -0.57
N PRO A 57 -17.69 -0.76 -0.81
CA PRO A 57 -17.74 -1.42 -2.11
C PRO A 57 -19.16 -1.98 -2.37
N PRO A 58 -19.54 -2.19 -3.65
CA PRO A 58 -20.85 -2.77 -3.99
C PRO A 58 -21.08 -4.17 -3.39
N ARG A 59 -20.00 -4.91 -3.13
CA ARG A 59 -20.01 -6.21 -2.48
C ARG A 59 -18.97 -6.20 -1.36
N GLU A 60 -19.46 -6.27 -0.12
CA GLU A 60 -18.62 -6.41 1.06
C GLU A 60 -18.46 -7.87 1.45
N HIS A 61 -17.32 -8.24 1.97
CA HIS A 61 -17.16 -9.55 2.59
C HIS A 61 -17.91 -9.55 3.95
N PRO A 62 -18.86 -10.50 4.19
CA PRO A 62 -19.74 -10.45 5.37
C PRO A 62 -18.99 -10.46 6.71
N LYS A 63 -17.81 -11.07 6.76
CA LYS A 63 -16.96 -11.11 7.97
C LYS A 63 -15.92 -9.99 8.02
N ARG A 64 -15.85 -9.13 7.01
CA ARG A 64 -14.88 -8.04 6.91
C ARG A 64 -15.54 -6.82 6.28
N PRO A 65 -16.52 -6.22 6.97
CA PRO A 65 -17.16 -5.02 6.46
C PRO A 65 -16.15 -3.85 6.36
N VAL A 66 -16.40 -2.94 5.44
CA VAL A 66 -15.64 -1.70 5.31
C VAL A 66 -16.29 -0.66 6.24
N GLU A 67 -15.67 -0.47 7.41
CA GLU A 67 -16.09 0.50 8.44
C GLU A 67 -15.38 1.85 8.25
N GLY A 68 -14.40 1.87 7.34
CA GLY A 68 -13.61 3.07 7.08
C GLY A 68 -12.77 3.48 8.29
N LEU A 69 -12.72 4.79 8.53
CA LEU A 69 -11.98 5.36 9.67
C LEU A 69 -12.63 5.10 11.04
N ALA A 70 -13.78 4.41 11.08
CA ALA A 70 -14.41 3.94 12.32
C ALA A 70 -13.96 2.51 12.69
N CYS A 71 -13.19 1.83 11.84
CA CYS A 71 -12.69 0.49 12.14
C CYS A 71 -11.82 0.50 13.40
N SER A 72 -12.23 -0.29 14.40
CA SER A 72 -11.54 -0.39 15.69
C SER A 72 -10.38 -1.41 15.69
N ARG A 73 -10.24 -2.19 14.62
CA ARG A 73 -9.22 -3.23 14.52
C ARG A 73 -7.93 -2.66 13.96
N SER A 74 -6.82 -2.94 14.63
CA SER A 74 -5.50 -2.49 14.23
C SER A 74 -4.90 -3.39 13.13
N GLU A 75 -4.28 -2.77 12.14
CA GLU A 75 -3.41 -3.43 11.15
C GLU A 75 -1.98 -3.49 11.71
N VAL A 76 -1.54 -4.68 12.09
CA VAL A 76 -0.27 -4.85 12.81
C VAL A 76 0.95 -4.40 11.99
N SER A 77 1.00 -4.77 10.71
CA SER A 77 2.10 -4.35 9.81
C SER A 77 2.08 -2.84 9.60
N GLY A 78 0.91 -2.27 9.41
CA GLY A 78 0.72 -0.83 9.25
C GLY A 78 1.12 -0.05 10.50
N ARG A 79 0.69 -0.50 11.68
CA ARG A 79 1.09 0.11 12.95
C ARG A 79 2.62 0.11 13.14
N ARG A 80 3.29 -0.98 12.76
CA ARG A 80 4.75 -1.07 12.85
C ARG A 80 5.45 -0.15 11.86
N LEU A 81 5.00 -0.17 10.60
CA LEU A 81 5.64 0.62 9.53
C LEU A 81 5.44 2.12 9.75
N TRP A 82 4.20 2.57 9.95
CA TRP A 82 3.90 3.98 10.16
C TRP A 82 4.40 4.48 11.53
N GLY A 83 4.43 3.60 12.55
CA GLY A 83 5.06 3.90 13.85
C GLY A 83 6.55 4.16 13.72
N LEU A 84 7.27 3.30 12.98
CA LEU A 84 8.69 3.52 12.68
C LEU A 84 8.93 4.86 11.97
N PHE A 85 8.08 5.21 10.99
CA PHE A 85 8.20 6.47 10.28
C PHE A 85 7.88 7.68 11.19
N ALA A 86 6.88 7.56 12.05
CA ALA A 86 6.57 8.59 13.03
C ALA A 86 7.74 8.84 14.00
N ASP A 87 8.36 7.79 14.50
CA ASP A 87 9.53 7.86 15.38
C ASP A 87 10.75 8.45 14.65
N ARG A 88 10.94 8.10 13.39
CA ARG A 88 12.11 8.50 12.60
C ARG A 88 12.04 9.92 12.05
N PHE A 89 10.86 10.33 11.56
CA PHE A 89 10.65 11.59 10.84
C PHE A 89 9.91 12.65 11.67
N GLY A 90 9.28 12.26 12.78
CA GLY A 90 8.51 13.13 13.66
C GLY A 90 7.16 13.56 13.07
N SER A 91 7.11 13.97 11.81
CA SER A 91 5.87 14.42 11.17
C SER A 91 5.65 13.80 9.78
N ALA A 92 4.39 13.65 9.37
CA ALA A 92 4.05 13.12 8.07
C ALA A 92 4.55 14.01 6.90
N PRO A 93 4.48 15.34 6.95
CA PRO A 93 5.11 16.18 5.92
C PRO A 93 6.60 15.92 5.75
N ALA A 94 7.37 15.76 6.83
CA ALA A 94 8.79 15.44 6.75
C ALA A 94 9.06 14.07 6.08
N PHE A 95 8.20 13.07 6.34
CA PHE A 95 8.28 11.78 5.63
C PHE A 95 7.94 11.93 4.14
N PHE A 96 6.84 12.61 3.81
CA PHE A 96 6.38 12.77 2.44
C PHE A 96 7.23 13.74 1.60
N GLU A 97 8.22 14.41 2.19
CA GLU A 97 9.17 15.22 1.44
C GLU A 97 9.93 14.41 0.39
N ASP A 98 10.29 13.15 0.72
CA ASP A 98 11.12 12.29 -0.13
C ASP A 98 10.56 10.86 -0.30
N HIS A 99 9.50 10.47 0.43
CA HIS A 99 9.13 9.06 0.60
C HIS A 99 7.68 8.78 0.21
N LEU A 100 7.46 7.63 -0.40
CA LEU A 100 6.15 7.08 -0.73
C LEU A 100 6.05 5.63 -0.22
N VAL A 101 4.88 5.22 0.26
CA VAL A 101 4.55 3.82 0.50
C VAL A 101 3.57 3.35 -0.57
N ALA A 102 3.82 2.20 -1.17
CA ALA A 102 2.96 1.60 -2.19
C ALA A 102 2.74 0.11 -1.94
N ASN A 103 1.74 -0.46 -2.58
CA ASN A 103 1.57 -1.90 -2.70
C ASN A 103 1.81 -2.34 -4.14
N PHE A 104 2.48 -3.47 -4.32
CA PHE A 104 2.67 -4.12 -5.60
C PHE A 104 1.31 -4.45 -6.27
N CYS A 105 0.41 -5.05 -5.51
CA CYS A 105 -0.96 -5.31 -5.95
C CYS A 105 -1.92 -4.39 -5.18
N PRO A 106 -2.72 -3.53 -5.84
CA PRO A 106 -3.66 -2.63 -5.17
C PRO A 106 -4.96 -3.33 -4.73
N LEU A 107 -5.13 -4.62 -5.03
CA LEU A 107 -6.36 -5.37 -4.76
C LEU A 107 -6.26 -6.19 -3.47
N ALA A 108 -7.37 -6.25 -2.75
CA ALA A 108 -7.54 -7.10 -1.58
C ALA A 108 -8.29 -8.39 -1.94
N PHE A 109 -7.80 -9.52 -1.48
CA PHE A 109 -8.44 -10.82 -1.64
C PHE A 109 -8.74 -11.42 -0.28
N MET A 110 -9.91 -12.05 -0.14
CA MET A 110 -10.33 -12.66 1.12
C MET A 110 -10.86 -14.06 0.87
N GLU A 111 -10.49 -14.97 1.75
CA GLU A 111 -11.09 -16.30 1.80
C GLU A 111 -12.51 -16.19 2.37
N GLU A 112 -13.36 -17.19 2.12
CA GLU A 112 -14.72 -17.26 2.65
C GLU A 112 -14.77 -17.10 4.18
N GLY A 113 -13.71 -17.54 4.88
CA GLY A 113 -13.53 -17.34 6.33
C GLY A 113 -13.19 -15.89 6.71
N GLY A 114 -12.94 -15.00 5.75
CA GLY A 114 -12.53 -13.61 5.97
C GLY A 114 -11.04 -13.44 6.28
N ARG A 115 -10.21 -14.48 6.06
CA ARG A 115 -8.77 -14.38 6.14
C ARG A 115 -8.25 -13.67 4.88
N ASN A 116 -7.26 -12.77 5.07
CA ASN A 116 -6.58 -12.16 3.94
C ASN A 116 -5.91 -13.23 3.08
N ARG A 117 -6.06 -13.11 1.77
CA ARG A 117 -5.41 -13.97 0.79
C ARG A 117 -4.43 -13.11 -0.01
N THR A 118 -3.22 -13.60 -0.14
CA THR A 118 -2.17 -12.89 -0.88
C THR A 118 -2.19 -13.29 -2.37
N PRO A 119 -1.72 -12.43 -3.29
CA PRO A 119 -1.72 -12.72 -4.73
C PRO A 119 -1.06 -14.04 -5.11
N ASP A 120 0.00 -14.44 -4.39
CA ASP A 120 0.73 -15.70 -4.59
C ASP A 120 -0.08 -16.96 -4.17
N LYS A 121 -1.19 -16.78 -3.47
CA LYS A 121 -2.12 -17.86 -3.03
C LYS A 121 -3.33 -18.02 -3.96
N LEU A 122 -3.45 -17.19 -4.97
CA LEU A 122 -4.50 -17.34 -5.97
C LEU A 122 -4.23 -18.53 -6.89
N PRO A 123 -5.27 -19.14 -7.50
CA PRO A 123 -5.08 -20.14 -8.56
C PRO A 123 -4.18 -19.58 -9.68
N ALA A 124 -3.33 -20.42 -10.26
CA ALA A 124 -2.37 -19.98 -11.26
C ALA A 124 -3.02 -19.27 -12.47
N SER A 125 -4.23 -19.70 -12.86
CA SER A 125 -5.01 -19.07 -13.93
C SER A 125 -5.43 -17.63 -13.63
N GLU A 126 -5.61 -17.26 -12.36
CA GLU A 126 -5.94 -15.92 -11.89
C GLU A 126 -4.67 -15.13 -11.53
N ALA A 127 -3.74 -15.78 -10.86
CA ALA A 127 -2.49 -15.15 -10.41
C ALA A 127 -1.64 -14.64 -11.58
N LYS A 128 -1.47 -15.45 -12.64
CA LYS A 128 -0.58 -15.11 -13.75
C LYS A 128 -0.94 -13.78 -14.46
N PRO A 129 -2.18 -13.57 -14.93
CA PRO A 129 -2.54 -12.28 -15.54
C PRO A 129 -2.54 -11.13 -14.53
N LEU A 130 -2.93 -11.36 -13.29
CA LEU A 130 -2.89 -10.34 -12.24
C LEU A 130 -1.46 -9.87 -11.97
N LEU A 131 -0.53 -10.81 -11.77
CA LEU A 131 0.87 -10.47 -11.49
C LEU A 131 1.50 -9.72 -12.67
N ALA A 132 1.20 -10.11 -13.91
CA ALA A 132 1.68 -9.39 -15.08
C ALA A 132 1.17 -7.94 -15.13
N ALA A 133 -0.10 -7.73 -14.79
CA ALA A 133 -0.67 -6.37 -14.70
C ALA A 133 -0.03 -5.56 -13.55
N CYS A 134 0.24 -6.19 -12.41
CA CYS A 134 0.91 -5.54 -11.28
C CYS A 134 2.39 -5.23 -11.58
N ASP A 135 3.09 -6.08 -12.33
CA ASP A 135 4.45 -5.80 -12.79
C ASP A 135 4.49 -4.56 -13.68
N GLN A 136 3.57 -4.49 -14.64
CA GLN A 136 3.44 -3.31 -15.52
C GLN A 136 3.10 -2.06 -14.70
N TYR A 137 2.18 -2.15 -13.74
CA TYR A 137 1.83 -1.05 -12.86
C TYR A 137 3.05 -0.56 -12.05
N LEU A 138 3.83 -1.48 -11.47
CA LEU A 138 5.04 -1.15 -10.73
C LEU A 138 6.10 -0.50 -11.64
N PHE A 139 6.32 -1.07 -12.82
CA PHE A 139 7.25 -0.53 -13.80
C PHE A 139 6.89 0.92 -14.18
N GLU A 140 5.63 1.19 -14.53
CA GLU A 140 5.16 2.53 -14.88
C GLU A 140 5.27 3.50 -13.69
N THR A 141 4.95 3.05 -12.48
CA THR A 141 5.08 3.85 -11.27
C THR A 141 6.52 4.31 -11.06
N VAL A 142 7.47 3.39 -11.12
CA VAL A 142 8.90 3.71 -10.95
C VAL A 142 9.43 4.55 -12.10
N ARG A 143 9.00 4.28 -13.33
CA ARG A 143 9.36 5.07 -14.52
C ARG A 143 8.90 6.53 -14.41
N ILE A 144 7.72 6.77 -13.84
CA ILE A 144 7.15 8.11 -13.64
C ILE A 144 7.83 8.83 -12.47
N LEU A 145 7.92 8.15 -11.30
CA LEU A 145 8.45 8.77 -10.07
C LEU A 145 9.97 8.91 -10.08
N ARG A 146 10.68 8.01 -10.78
CA ARG A 146 12.16 7.95 -10.85
C ARG A 146 12.84 7.99 -9.47
N PRO A 147 12.43 7.13 -8.53
CA PRO A 147 13.04 7.13 -7.21
C PRO A 147 14.50 6.62 -7.28
N ASP A 148 15.33 7.07 -6.35
CA ASP A 148 16.69 6.54 -6.16
C ASP A 148 16.67 5.12 -5.59
N TRP A 149 15.68 4.85 -4.70
CA TRP A 149 15.53 3.60 -3.99
C TRP A 149 14.10 3.05 -4.02
N LEU A 150 14.00 1.73 -4.18
CA LEU A 150 12.81 0.98 -3.86
C LEU A 150 13.15 0.01 -2.73
N VAL A 151 12.54 0.21 -1.57
CA VAL A 151 12.73 -0.61 -0.37
C VAL A 151 11.56 -1.59 -0.27
N ALA A 152 11.85 -2.87 -0.46
CA ALA A 152 10.83 -3.91 -0.42
C ALA A 152 10.49 -4.31 1.03
N VAL A 153 9.21 -4.31 1.35
CA VAL A 153 8.71 -4.77 2.66
C VAL A 153 8.31 -6.24 2.54
N GLY A 154 9.33 -7.10 2.64
CA GLY A 154 9.21 -8.56 2.59
C GLY A 154 9.61 -9.18 1.24
N GLY A 155 10.03 -10.44 1.28
CA GLY A 155 10.65 -11.15 0.15
C GLY A 155 9.79 -11.29 -1.11
N PHE A 156 8.45 -11.28 -0.98
CA PHE A 156 7.59 -11.28 -2.16
C PHE A 156 7.73 -9.96 -2.94
N ALA A 157 7.66 -8.82 -2.24
CA ALA A 157 7.80 -7.52 -2.87
C ALA A 157 9.18 -7.34 -3.50
N GLU A 158 10.24 -7.81 -2.81
CA GLU A 158 11.61 -7.82 -3.31
C GLU A 158 11.74 -8.61 -4.63
N ALA A 159 11.29 -9.87 -4.63
CA ALA A 159 11.37 -10.73 -5.81
C ALA A 159 10.60 -10.14 -7.01
N ARG A 160 9.43 -9.53 -6.76
CA ARG A 160 8.65 -8.86 -7.82
C ARG A 160 9.33 -7.59 -8.31
N ALA A 161 9.90 -6.78 -7.40
CA ALA A 161 10.63 -5.57 -7.78
C ALA A 161 11.84 -5.90 -8.67
N ILE A 162 12.66 -6.87 -8.27
CA ILE A 162 13.82 -7.31 -9.06
C ILE A 162 13.38 -7.75 -10.48
N SER A 163 12.28 -8.51 -10.58
CA SER A 163 11.78 -9.00 -11.86
C SER A 163 11.17 -7.89 -12.72
N ALA A 164 10.28 -7.08 -12.13
CA ALA A 164 9.50 -6.09 -12.88
C ALA A 164 10.31 -4.85 -13.29
N LEU A 165 11.37 -4.51 -12.53
CA LEU A 165 12.15 -3.29 -12.75
C LEU A 165 13.49 -3.56 -13.46
N ALA A 166 13.68 -4.76 -14.00
CA ALA A 166 14.87 -5.08 -14.77
C ALA A 166 15.03 -4.08 -15.93
N GLY A 167 16.16 -3.38 -15.96
CA GLY A 167 16.45 -2.36 -16.96
C GLY A 167 16.10 -0.92 -16.57
N LEU A 168 15.55 -0.68 -15.37
CA LEU A 168 15.43 0.68 -14.79
C LEU A 168 16.58 0.97 -13.83
N GLU A 169 16.99 2.24 -13.79
CA GLU A 169 18.02 2.72 -12.87
C GLU A 169 17.40 3.07 -11.49
N VAL A 170 17.09 2.01 -10.73
CA VAL A 170 16.61 2.11 -9.34
C VAL A 170 17.31 1.08 -8.48
N ARG A 171 17.76 1.49 -7.29
CA ARG A 171 18.37 0.58 -6.32
C ARG A 171 17.26 -0.14 -5.54
N ILE A 172 17.35 -1.46 -5.42
CA ILE A 172 16.39 -2.28 -4.68
C ILE A 172 17.07 -2.77 -3.40
N GLY A 173 16.40 -2.61 -2.25
CA GLY A 173 16.86 -3.03 -0.94
C GLY A 173 15.74 -3.58 -0.05
#